data_bea3a02d16ec47bfd752a0e5b5b3f7c0
#
_entry.id   bea3a02d16ec47bfd752a0e5b5b3f7c0
#
_cell.length_a   1.000
_cell.length_b   1.000
_cell.length_c   1.000
_cell.angle_alpha   90.00
_cell.angle_beta   90.00
_cell.angle_gamma   90.00
#
_symmetry.space_group_name_H-M   'P 1'
#
loop_
_entity.id
_entity.type
_entity.pdbx_description
1 polymer ?
#
loop_
_entity_poly.entity_id
_entity_poly.type
_entity_poly.pdbx_seq_one_letter_code
_entity_poly.pdbx_strand_id
1 'polypeptide(L)'
;MTVLDEDGRELKNGRMPNFRRYVEEFLRPFRPFRAVLEAGRSSYVMADLLRELGGEVKMANPVEVKAIAHARIKTDKRDSRTLAQLLRADLIPEVYQRAEWNRRAQRVMRLRAHWVRKQTELRNKIRALLAQQSEEIRLEVERQERGLFSQKGLTFLKELPLVGQDKMILHDLLQGHREVAAHIKQSDGLVEALYSEIEEASRIDTVPGFATTLSVLAAVEIADIRRFAGPAQLHAYAGVVPSTYASGEKTAHGHITKQGSAWLRWAVLEAVYPSIKKDLGLRILYQRLAKRKGPNVAKVAVARRLLTIIYRILTERRVYLPGFVKSSAA
;
A
#
# COMPACT_ATOMS: atom_id res chain seq x y z
N MET A 1 -16.87 24.16 5.01
CA MET A 1 -15.73 24.99 4.57
C MET A 1 -15.69 26.26 5.40
N THR A 2 -14.51 26.72 5.80
CA THR A 2 -14.30 27.98 6.55
C THR A 2 -13.27 28.80 5.81
N VAL A 3 -13.51 30.09 5.66
CA VAL A 3 -12.57 31.07 5.09
C VAL A 3 -12.18 32.04 6.20
N LEU A 4 -10.87 32.23 6.37
CA LEU A 4 -10.29 33.19 7.31
C LEU A 4 -9.49 34.25 6.54
N ASP A 5 -9.39 35.45 7.10
CA ASP A 5 -8.40 36.44 6.67
C ASP A 5 -7.01 36.15 7.26
N GLU A 6 -6.04 37.02 6.97
CA GLU A 6 -4.65 36.90 7.47
C GLU A 6 -4.59 37.06 8.99
N ASP A 7 -5.50 37.79 9.60
CA ASP A 7 -5.60 37.98 11.06
C ASP A 7 -6.31 36.79 11.75
N GLY A 8 -6.87 35.85 10.99
CA GLY A 8 -7.58 34.69 11.52
C GLY A 8 -9.04 34.92 11.86
N ARG A 9 -9.61 36.05 11.41
CA ARG A 9 -11.05 36.34 11.53
C ARG A 9 -11.83 35.52 10.49
N GLU A 10 -12.98 34.99 10.90
CA GLU A 10 -13.84 34.21 10.02
C GLU A 10 -14.62 35.13 9.05
N LEU A 11 -14.25 35.09 7.79
CA LEU A 11 -14.92 35.83 6.70
C LEU A 11 -16.17 35.12 6.23
N LYS A 12 -16.12 33.77 6.14
CA LYS A 12 -17.24 32.96 5.69
C LYS A 12 -17.13 31.54 6.23
N ASN A 13 -18.28 30.98 6.58
CA ASN A 13 -18.41 29.57 6.95
C ASN A 13 -19.69 29.02 6.33
N GLY A 14 -19.62 27.82 5.76
CA GLY A 14 -20.79 27.18 5.16
C GLY A 14 -20.57 25.73 4.86
N ARG A 15 -21.69 25.01 4.79
CA ARG A 15 -21.74 23.63 4.30
C ARG A 15 -22.32 23.65 2.90
N MET A 16 -21.66 22.95 1.96
CA MET A 16 -22.11 22.86 0.58
C MET A 16 -21.81 21.49 0.00
N PRO A 17 -22.52 21.08 -1.06
CA PRO A 17 -22.16 19.88 -1.82
C PRO A 17 -20.78 20.00 -2.48
N ASN A 18 -20.05 18.91 -2.60
CA ASN A 18 -18.71 18.84 -3.22
C ASN A 18 -18.80 18.85 -4.77
N PHE A 19 -19.54 19.80 -5.35
CA PHE A 19 -19.63 20.01 -6.79
C PHE A 19 -19.02 21.35 -7.19
N ARG A 20 -18.38 21.40 -8.34
CA ARG A 20 -17.66 22.57 -8.89
C ARG A 20 -18.44 23.88 -8.70
N ARG A 21 -19.70 23.92 -9.16
CA ARG A 21 -20.52 25.14 -9.12
C ARG A 21 -20.65 25.77 -7.73
N TYR A 22 -20.88 24.94 -6.70
CA TYR A 22 -21.05 25.44 -5.32
C TYR A 22 -19.73 25.90 -4.70
N VAL A 23 -18.66 25.15 -4.95
CA VAL A 23 -17.32 25.48 -4.45
C VAL A 23 -16.80 26.75 -5.11
N GLU A 24 -16.98 26.89 -6.40
CA GLU A 24 -16.61 28.08 -7.16
C GLU A 24 -17.37 29.33 -6.72
N GLU A 25 -18.69 29.23 -6.59
CA GLU A 25 -19.53 30.34 -6.11
C GLU A 25 -19.14 30.76 -4.69
N PHE A 26 -18.84 29.78 -3.82
CA PHE A 26 -18.43 30.05 -2.44
C PHE A 26 -17.09 30.78 -2.36
N LEU A 27 -16.11 30.40 -3.19
CA LEU A 27 -14.72 30.88 -3.16
C LEU A 27 -14.45 32.07 -4.10
N ARG A 28 -15.37 32.38 -5.02
CA ARG A 28 -15.18 33.47 -5.99
C ARG A 28 -14.70 34.79 -5.40
N PRO A 29 -15.23 35.26 -4.24
CA PRO A 29 -14.79 36.55 -3.64
C PRO A 29 -13.40 36.50 -3.03
N PHE A 30 -12.79 35.32 -2.84
CA PHE A 30 -11.58 35.13 -2.04
C PHE A 30 -10.36 34.72 -2.84
N ARG A 31 -10.38 34.86 -4.16
CA ARG A 31 -9.25 34.50 -5.04
C ARG A 31 -8.20 35.61 -5.10
N PRO A 32 -6.87 35.26 -5.09
CA PRO A 32 -6.30 33.92 -4.87
C PRO A 32 -6.39 33.53 -3.39
N PHE A 33 -6.31 32.21 -3.10
CA PHE A 33 -6.44 31.70 -1.74
C PHE A 33 -5.48 30.51 -1.49
N ARG A 34 -5.14 30.29 -0.21
CA ARG A 34 -4.53 29.05 0.26
C ARG A 34 -5.63 28.14 0.81
N ALA A 35 -5.52 26.85 0.57
CA ALA A 35 -6.52 25.89 1.01
C ALA A 35 -5.87 24.67 1.67
N VAL A 36 -6.55 24.08 2.65
CA VAL A 36 -6.19 22.81 3.24
C VAL A 36 -7.37 21.84 3.22
N LEU A 37 -7.09 20.60 2.91
CA LEU A 37 -8.03 19.48 2.94
C LEU A 37 -7.49 18.39 3.84
N GLU A 38 -8.36 17.76 4.62
CA GLU A 38 -8.02 16.50 5.27
C GLU A 38 -7.91 15.37 4.23
N ALA A 39 -6.86 14.55 4.31
CA ALA A 39 -6.67 13.41 3.41
C ALA A 39 -7.81 12.39 3.61
N GLY A 40 -8.60 12.16 2.58
CA GLY A 40 -9.77 11.30 2.60
C GLY A 40 -10.14 10.76 1.21
N ARG A 41 -11.29 10.11 1.11
CA ARG A 41 -11.72 9.40 -0.11
C ARG A 41 -11.80 10.31 -1.36
N SER A 42 -12.33 11.51 -1.24
CA SER A 42 -12.52 12.47 -2.33
C SER A 42 -11.54 13.65 -2.32
N SER A 43 -10.56 13.65 -1.43
CA SER A 43 -9.66 14.79 -1.21
C SER A 43 -8.88 15.19 -2.47
N TYR A 44 -8.43 14.21 -3.27
CA TYR A 44 -7.71 14.53 -4.52
C TYR A 44 -8.57 15.24 -5.56
N VAL A 45 -9.82 14.81 -5.75
CA VAL A 45 -10.74 15.47 -6.69
C VAL A 45 -11.00 16.90 -6.26
N MET A 46 -11.16 17.13 -4.96
CA MET A 46 -11.36 18.47 -4.40
C MET A 46 -10.07 19.29 -4.48
N ALA A 47 -8.90 18.69 -4.21
CA ALA A 47 -7.62 19.39 -4.33
C ALA A 47 -7.35 19.85 -5.77
N ASP A 48 -7.62 18.99 -6.74
CA ASP A 48 -7.47 19.32 -8.16
C ASP A 48 -8.42 20.46 -8.55
N LEU A 49 -9.70 20.40 -8.12
CA LEU A 49 -10.67 21.47 -8.32
C LEU A 49 -10.22 22.82 -7.71
N LEU A 50 -9.74 22.81 -6.46
CA LEU A 50 -9.30 24.03 -5.78
C LEU A 50 -8.09 24.67 -6.46
N ARG A 51 -7.16 23.87 -7.01
CA ARG A 51 -6.04 24.38 -7.82
C ARG A 51 -6.50 25.02 -9.11
N GLU A 52 -7.44 24.39 -9.82
CA GLU A 52 -8.06 24.97 -11.02
C GLU A 52 -8.76 26.31 -10.72
N LEU A 53 -9.27 26.48 -9.50
CA LEU A 53 -9.88 27.73 -9.04
C LEU A 53 -8.85 28.76 -8.54
N GLY A 54 -7.55 28.52 -8.69
CA GLY A 54 -6.47 29.43 -8.32
C GLY A 54 -6.00 29.31 -6.87
N GLY A 55 -6.29 28.19 -6.20
CA GLY A 55 -5.84 27.91 -4.83
C GLY A 55 -4.48 27.22 -4.74
N GLU A 56 -3.65 27.63 -3.78
CA GLU A 56 -2.53 26.82 -3.28
C GLU A 56 -3.08 25.79 -2.29
N VAL A 57 -2.92 24.49 -2.57
CA VAL A 57 -3.61 23.44 -1.84
C VAL A 57 -2.66 22.53 -1.08
N LYS A 58 -2.78 22.50 0.25
CA LYS A 58 -2.14 21.55 1.15
C LYS A 58 -3.11 20.41 1.52
N MET A 59 -2.58 19.21 1.72
CA MET A 59 -3.36 18.05 2.16
C MET A 59 -2.86 17.61 3.54
N ALA A 60 -3.71 17.67 4.54
CA ALA A 60 -3.36 17.41 5.93
C ALA A 60 -3.46 15.91 6.28
N ASN A 61 -2.52 15.44 7.12
CA ASN A 61 -2.56 14.12 7.71
C ASN A 61 -3.58 14.08 8.87
N PRO A 62 -4.68 13.30 8.78
CA PRO A 62 -5.72 13.30 9.80
C PRO A 62 -5.22 12.86 11.18
N VAL A 63 -4.26 11.94 11.23
CA VAL A 63 -3.72 11.39 12.49
C VAL A 63 -2.88 12.43 13.20
N GLU A 64 -2.01 13.12 12.46
CA GLU A 64 -1.13 14.14 13.02
C GLU A 64 -1.88 15.42 13.36
N VAL A 65 -2.84 15.85 12.53
CA VAL A 65 -3.74 16.97 12.87
C VAL A 65 -4.47 16.70 14.18
N LYS A 66 -4.99 15.48 14.37
CA LYS A 66 -5.66 15.10 15.63
C LYS A 66 -4.73 15.15 16.85
N ALA A 67 -3.44 14.86 16.67
CA ALA A 67 -2.45 14.98 17.75
C ALA A 67 -2.16 16.43 18.14
N ILE A 68 -2.20 17.36 17.16
CA ILE A 68 -1.95 18.79 17.37
C ILE A 68 -3.20 19.48 17.94
N ALA A 69 -4.38 19.16 17.40
CA ALA A 69 -5.64 19.84 17.69
C ALA A 69 -6.62 18.90 18.40
N HIS A 70 -6.37 18.63 19.69
CA HIS A 70 -7.23 17.75 20.49
C HIS A 70 -8.49 18.49 20.92
N ALA A 71 -9.62 18.28 20.23
CA ALA A 71 -10.92 18.83 20.61
C ALA A 71 -11.81 17.78 21.27
N ARG A 72 -12.39 18.07 22.45
CA ARG A 72 -13.38 17.20 23.13
C ARG A 72 -14.70 17.09 22.37
N ILE A 73 -15.07 18.13 21.61
CA ILE A 73 -16.30 18.18 20.83
C ILE A 73 -15.91 18.28 19.35
N LYS A 74 -16.26 17.27 18.56
CA LYS A 74 -16.00 17.21 17.12
C LYS A 74 -17.23 17.64 16.34
N THR A 75 -17.09 18.69 15.51
CA THR A 75 -18.09 19.09 14.51
C THR A 75 -17.37 19.54 13.24
N ASP A 76 -17.98 19.30 12.07
CA ASP A 76 -17.43 19.69 10.78
C ASP A 76 -17.03 21.19 10.72
N LYS A 77 -17.79 22.05 11.42
CA LYS A 77 -17.51 23.48 11.51
C LYS A 77 -16.24 23.76 12.30
N ARG A 78 -16.04 23.09 13.45
CA ARG A 78 -14.83 23.25 14.27
C ARG A 78 -13.62 22.66 13.56
N ASP A 79 -13.77 21.49 12.94
CA ASP A 79 -12.69 20.82 12.23
C ASP A 79 -12.20 21.68 11.06
N SER A 80 -13.11 22.26 10.25
CA SER A 80 -12.72 23.14 9.14
C SER A 80 -12.09 24.46 9.61
N ARG A 81 -12.55 25.03 10.74
CA ARG A 81 -11.92 26.23 11.34
C ARG A 81 -10.52 25.92 11.90
N THR A 82 -10.37 24.79 12.58
CA THR A 82 -9.08 24.34 13.11
C THR A 82 -8.07 24.14 11.97
N LEU A 83 -8.46 23.48 10.88
CA LEU A 83 -7.59 23.31 9.71
C LEU A 83 -7.20 24.66 9.10
N ALA A 84 -8.14 25.61 8.99
CA ALA A 84 -7.85 26.93 8.46
C ALA A 84 -6.87 27.72 9.35
N GLN A 85 -6.98 27.63 10.69
CA GLN A 85 -6.02 28.22 11.63
C GLN A 85 -4.64 27.58 11.56
N LEU A 86 -4.56 26.25 11.46
CA LEU A 86 -3.30 25.54 11.26
C LEU A 86 -2.63 25.91 9.94
N LEU A 87 -3.42 26.08 8.86
CA LEU A 87 -2.92 26.54 7.56
C LEU A 87 -2.35 27.95 7.67
N ARG A 88 -3.06 28.86 8.32
CA ARG A 88 -2.61 30.25 8.55
C ARG A 88 -1.28 30.30 9.30
N ALA A 89 -1.14 29.47 10.35
CA ALA A 89 0.07 29.37 11.16
C ALA A 89 1.19 28.53 10.51
N ASP A 90 1.00 28.01 9.31
CA ASP A 90 1.90 27.08 8.60
C ASP A 90 2.26 25.80 9.38
N LEU A 91 1.31 25.32 10.20
CA LEU A 91 1.45 24.15 11.07
C LEU A 91 0.74 22.90 10.52
N ILE A 92 0.44 22.85 9.21
CA ILE A 92 -0.19 21.69 8.59
C ILE A 92 0.82 20.55 8.45
N PRO A 93 0.59 19.38 9.08
CA PRO A 93 1.34 18.17 8.80
C PRO A 93 0.92 17.63 7.42
N GLU A 94 1.71 17.95 6.40
CA GLU A 94 1.34 17.65 5.02
C GLU A 94 1.51 16.17 4.66
N VAL A 95 0.52 15.63 3.94
CA VAL A 95 0.63 14.36 3.23
C VAL A 95 1.14 14.60 1.83
N TYR A 96 2.10 13.77 1.39
CA TYR A 96 2.57 13.78 0.01
C TYR A 96 1.41 13.59 -0.98
N GLN A 97 1.23 14.55 -1.86
CA GLN A 97 0.19 14.56 -2.86
C GLN A 97 0.67 13.87 -4.14
N ARG A 98 0.06 12.72 -4.43
CA ARG A 98 0.42 11.90 -5.58
C ARG A 98 -0.10 12.52 -6.89
N ALA A 99 0.72 12.51 -7.93
CA ALA A 99 0.30 12.85 -9.28
C ALA A 99 -0.82 11.92 -9.78
N GLU A 100 -1.61 12.38 -10.74
CA GLU A 100 -2.78 11.63 -11.22
C GLU A 100 -2.38 10.27 -11.82
N TRP A 101 -1.33 10.21 -12.61
CA TRP A 101 -0.84 8.96 -13.19
C TRP A 101 -0.55 7.92 -12.09
N ASN A 102 0.09 8.35 -11.00
CA ASN A 102 0.42 7.47 -9.88
C ASN A 102 -0.83 7.00 -9.14
N ARG A 103 -1.83 7.87 -8.98
CA ARG A 103 -3.15 7.51 -8.42
C ARG A 103 -3.87 6.46 -9.29
N ARG A 104 -3.78 6.59 -10.62
CA ARG A 104 -4.32 5.61 -11.58
C ARG A 104 -3.61 4.27 -11.45
N ALA A 105 -2.29 4.27 -11.45
CA ALA A 105 -1.48 3.07 -11.26
C ALA A 105 -1.79 2.36 -9.92
N GLN A 106 -1.96 3.13 -8.84
CA GLN A 106 -2.41 2.55 -7.57
C GLN A 106 -3.76 1.83 -7.68
N ARG A 107 -4.74 2.39 -8.39
CA ARG A 107 -6.04 1.73 -8.57
C ARG A 107 -5.91 0.39 -9.28
N VAL A 108 -5.05 0.29 -10.30
CA VAL A 108 -4.75 -0.97 -11.00
C VAL A 108 -4.16 -2.01 -10.02
N MET A 109 -3.14 -1.62 -9.24
CA MET A 109 -2.53 -2.51 -8.26
C MET A 109 -3.52 -2.98 -7.18
N ARG A 110 -4.42 -2.11 -6.73
CA ARG A 110 -5.47 -2.45 -5.75
C ARG A 110 -6.52 -3.39 -6.34
N LEU A 111 -6.91 -3.18 -7.61
CA LEU A 111 -7.84 -4.05 -8.32
C LEU A 111 -7.28 -5.47 -8.45
N ARG A 112 -6.04 -5.60 -8.93
CA ARG A 112 -5.37 -6.91 -9.00
C ARG A 112 -5.34 -7.61 -7.65
N ALA A 113 -4.91 -6.91 -6.60
CA ALA A 113 -4.86 -7.47 -5.25
C ALA A 113 -6.25 -7.85 -4.70
N HIS A 114 -7.29 -7.13 -5.09
CA HIS A 114 -8.68 -7.50 -4.78
C HIS A 114 -9.03 -8.87 -5.39
N TRP A 115 -8.78 -9.07 -6.68
CA TRP A 115 -9.08 -10.32 -7.35
C TRP A 115 -8.25 -11.50 -6.82
N VAL A 116 -6.97 -11.30 -6.51
CA VAL A 116 -6.14 -12.34 -5.88
C VAL A 116 -6.68 -12.76 -4.52
N ARG A 117 -7.16 -11.80 -3.70
CA ARG A 117 -7.82 -12.12 -2.43
C ARG A 117 -9.13 -12.89 -2.64
N LYS A 118 -9.93 -12.50 -3.62
CA LYS A 118 -11.18 -13.22 -3.98
C LYS A 118 -10.90 -14.64 -4.43
N GLN A 119 -9.84 -14.86 -5.20
CA GLN A 119 -9.42 -16.21 -5.60
C GLN A 119 -9.05 -17.06 -4.39
N THR A 120 -8.29 -16.49 -3.43
CA THR A 120 -7.92 -17.18 -2.20
C THR A 120 -9.15 -17.52 -1.35
N GLU A 121 -10.10 -16.60 -1.25
CA GLU A 121 -11.37 -16.81 -0.55
C GLU A 121 -12.15 -17.99 -1.16
N LEU A 122 -12.29 -18.03 -2.48
CA LEU A 122 -12.98 -19.12 -3.17
C LEU A 122 -12.26 -20.46 -2.98
N ARG A 123 -10.93 -20.48 -3.10
CA ARG A 123 -10.12 -21.70 -2.84
C ARG A 123 -10.33 -22.22 -1.40
N ASN A 124 -10.39 -21.33 -0.43
CA ASN A 124 -10.63 -21.72 0.96
C ASN A 124 -12.05 -22.26 1.15
N LYS A 125 -13.07 -21.67 0.49
CA LYS A 125 -14.44 -22.18 0.52
C LYS A 125 -14.55 -23.58 -0.11
N ILE A 126 -13.88 -23.80 -1.24
CA ILE A 126 -13.80 -25.12 -1.88
C ILE A 126 -13.16 -26.13 -0.92
N ARG A 127 -12.01 -25.80 -0.33
CA ARG A 127 -11.37 -26.69 0.65
C ARG A 127 -12.27 -26.99 1.85
N ALA A 128 -12.98 -25.99 2.36
CA ALA A 128 -13.89 -26.17 3.49
C ALA A 128 -15.08 -27.10 3.15
N LEU A 129 -15.63 -27.00 1.95
CA LEU A 129 -16.66 -27.92 1.46
C LEU A 129 -16.12 -29.35 1.33
N LEU A 130 -14.94 -29.52 0.73
CA LEU A 130 -14.31 -30.83 0.52
C LEU A 130 -13.91 -31.51 1.84
N ALA A 131 -13.53 -30.74 2.85
CA ALA A 131 -13.19 -31.26 4.18
C ALA A 131 -14.38 -31.88 4.92
N GLN A 132 -15.60 -31.62 4.47
CA GLN A 132 -16.85 -32.16 5.07
C GLN A 132 -17.37 -33.40 4.30
N GLN A 133 -16.68 -33.85 3.28
CA GLN A 133 -17.09 -35.02 2.47
C GLN A 133 -16.65 -36.34 3.10
N SER A 134 -17.06 -37.45 2.48
CA SER A 134 -16.69 -38.81 2.92
C SER A 134 -15.16 -38.99 2.97
N GLU A 135 -14.72 -39.99 3.73
CA GLU A 135 -13.29 -40.26 3.89
C GLU A 135 -12.61 -40.57 2.55
N GLU A 136 -13.29 -41.30 1.67
CA GLU A 136 -12.76 -41.63 0.34
C GLU A 136 -12.47 -40.36 -0.47
N ILE A 137 -13.43 -39.42 -0.51
CA ILE A 137 -13.27 -38.17 -1.23
C ILE A 137 -12.15 -37.34 -0.63
N ARG A 138 -12.07 -37.26 0.71
CA ARG A 138 -11.00 -36.50 1.38
C ARG A 138 -9.62 -37.06 1.08
N LEU A 139 -9.46 -38.39 1.05
CA LEU A 139 -8.19 -39.04 0.69
C LEU A 139 -7.79 -38.76 -0.77
N GLU A 140 -8.74 -38.75 -1.69
CA GLU A 140 -8.48 -38.39 -3.10
C GLU A 140 -8.04 -36.92 -3.23
N VAL A 141 -8.71 -36.00 -2.52
CA VAL A 141 -8.37 -34.58 -2.50
C VAL A 141 -6.96 -34.35 -1.91
N GLU A 142 -6.60 -35.06 -0.84
CA GLU A 142 -5.28 -34.96 -0.22
C GLU A 142 -4.14 -35.35 -1.17
N ARG A 143 -4.35 -36.40 -1.98
CA ARG A 143 -3.39 -36.82 -3.03
C ARG A 143 -3.16 -35.75 -4.10
N GLN A 144 -4.15 -34.88 -4.34
CA GLN A 144 -4.10 -33.78 -5.31
C GLN A 144 -3.75 -32.42 -4.71
N GLU A 145 -3.52 -32.32 -3.37
CA GLU A 145 -3.45 -31.02 -2.64
C GLU A 145 -2.46 -30.02 -3.28
N ARG A 146 -1.26 -30.46 -3.68
CA ARG A 146 -0.24 -29.59 -4.32
C ARG A 146 -0.66 -29.02 -5.67
N GLY A 147 -1.62 -29.64 -6.35
CA GLY A 147 -2.08 -29.28 -7.67
C GLY A 147 -3.57 -29.03 -7.78
N LEU A 148 -4.30 -28.96 -6.66
CA LEU A 148 -5.76 -28.93 -6.60
C LEU A 148 -6.40 -27.83 -7.46
N PHE A 149 -5.76 -26.68 -7.57
CA PHE A 149 -6.21 -25.55 -8.39
C PHE A 149 -5.40 -25.35 -9.68
N SER A 150 -4.61 -26.36 -10.11
CA SER A 150 -4.06 -26.43 -11.45
C SER A 150 -5.15 -26.82 -12.45
N GLN A 151 -4.86 -26.72 -13.76
CA GLN A 151 -5.83 -27.14 -14.79
C GLN A 151 -6.31 -28.57 -14.58
N LYS A 152 -5.38 -29.52 -14.27
CA LYS A 152 -5.71 -30.92 -13.96
C LYS A 152 -6.53 -31.07 -12.70
N GLY A 153 -6.17 -30.32 -11.62
CA GLY A 153 -6.91 -30.33 -10.36
C GLY A 153 -8.33 -29.76 -10.51
N LEU A 154 -8.51 -28.72 -11.31
CA LEU A 154 -9.84 -28.17 -11.59
C LEU A 154 -10.72 -29.15 -12.40
N THR A 155 -10.14 -29.96 -13.29
CA THR A 155 -10.85 -31.04 -13.96
C THR A 155 -11.25 -32.14 -12.97
N PHE A 156 -10.31 -32.61 -12.15
CA PHE A 156 -10.57 -33.56 -11.07
C PHE A 156 -11.70 -33.10 -10.14
N LEU A 157 -11.68 -31.82 -9.69
CA LEU A 157 -12.71 -31.27 -8.81
C LEU A 157 -14.13 -31.31 -9.43
N LYS A 158 -14.25 -31.17 -10.76
CA LYS A 158 -15.55 -31.27 -11.46
C LYS A 158 -16.09 -32.70 -11.53
N GLU A 159 -15.17 -33.66 -11.53
CA GLU A 159 -15.49 -35.09 -11.68
C GLU A 159 -15.73 -35.79 -10.33
N LEU A 160 -15.49 -35.07 -9.20
CA LEU A 160 -15.76 -35.62 -7.89
C LEU A 160 -17.23 -36.10 -7.74
N PRO A 161 -17.46 -37.29 -7.18
CA PRO A 161 -18.79 -37.88 -7.07
C PRO A 161 -19.62 -37.26 -5.94
N LEU A 162 -19.66 -35.92 -5.85
CA LEU A 162 -20.52 -35.21 -4.91
C LEU A 162 -21.98 -35.34 -5.39
N VAL A 163 -22.89 -35.32 -4.40
CA VAL A 163 -24.34 -35.45 -4.65
C VAL A 163 -25.11 -34.26 -4.10
N GLY A 164 -26.32 -34.07 -4.60
CA GLY A 164 -27.25 -33.08 -4.07
C GLY A 164 -26.71 -31.65 -4.07
N GLN A 165 -26.89 -30.97 -2.96
CA GLN A 165 -26.53 -29.56 -2.79
C GLN A 165 -25.01 -29.32 -2.83
N ASP A 166 -24.21 -30.24 -2.31
CA ASP A 166 -22.74 -30.10 -2.30
C ASP A 166 -22.17 -30.08 -3.72
N LYS A 167 -22.73 -30.85 -4.65
CA LYS A 167 -22.36 -30.81 -6.07
C LYS A 167 -22.68 -29.46 -6.69
N MET A 168 -23.85 -28.89 -6.40
CA MET A 168 -24.24 -27.57 -6.88
C MET A 168 -23.33 -26.47 -6.30
N ILE A 169 -23.07 -26.48 -5.00
CA ILE A 169 -22.18 -25.52 -4.32
C ILE A 169 -20.77 -25.59 -4.92
N LEU A 170 -20.21 -26.79 -5.12
CA LEU A 170 -18.88 -26.95 -5.72
C LEU A 170 -18.85 -26.38 -7.14
N HIS A 171 -19.86 -26.66 -7.95
CA HIS A 171 -19.97 -26.16 -9.31
C HIS A 171 -19.95 -24.60 -9.34
N ASP A 172 -20.76 -23.94 -8.48
CA ASP A 172 -20.83 -22.48 -8.40
C ASP A 172 -19.51 -21.87 -7.92
N LEU A 173 -18.86 -22.49 -6.92
CA LEU A 173 -17.56 -22.04 -6.45
C LEU A 173 -16.46 -22.17 -7.53
N LEU A 174 -16.48 -23.27 -8.32
CA LEU A 174 -15.55 -23.47 -9.43
C LEU A 174 -15.79 -22.49 -10.58
N GLN A 175 -17.06 -22.16 -10.86
CA GLN A 175 -17.39 -21.12 -11.82
C GLN A 175 -16.86 -19.77 -11.37
N GLY A 176 -17.15 -19.35 -10.14
CA GLY A 176 -16.62 -18.11 -9.58
C GLY A 176 -15.09 -18.07 -9.57
N HIS A 177 -14.42 -19.21 -9.28
CA HIS A 177 -12.96 -19.30 -9.36
C HIS A 177 -12.44 -19.04 -10.78
N ARG A 178 -13.12 -19.54 -11.81
CA ARG A 178 -12.77 -19.32 -13.23
C ARG A 178 -12.94 -17.86 -13.63
N GLU A 179 -14.05 -17.23 -13.24
CA GLU A 179 -14.33 -15.83 -13.53
C GLU A 179 -13.29 -14.93 -12.87
N VAL A 180 -12.99 -15.16 -11.58
CA VAL A 180 -11.95 -14.43 -10.86
C VAL A 180 -10.57 -14.63 -11.49
N ALA A 181 -10.25 -15.83 -11.97
CA ALA A 181 -8.98 -16.09 -12.68
C ALA A 181 -8.87 -15.27 -13.98
N ALA A 182 -9.98 -15.10 -14.72
CA ALA A 182 -10.02 -14.22 -15.89
C ALA A 182 -9.78 -12.75 -15.53
N HIS A 183 -10.38 -12.24 -14.44
CA HIS A 183 -10.13 -10.88 -13.94
C HIS A 183 -8.68 -10.68 -13.48
N ILE A 184 -8.06 -11.68 -12.86
CA ILE A 184 -6.62 -11.61 -12.50
C ILE A 184 -5.79 -11.49 -13.77
N LYS A 185 -6.03 -12.32 -14.78
CA LYS A 185 -5.31 -12.27 -16.07
C LYS A 185 -5.45 -10.92 -16.76
N GLN A 186 -6.65 -10.35 -16.77
CA GLN A 186 -6.88 -9.00 -17.30
C GLN A 186 -6.10 -7.94 -16.51
N SER A 187 -6.11 -8.03 -15.17
CA SER A 187 -5.36 -7.12 -14.32
C SER A 187 -3.85 -7.28 -14.47
N ASP A 188 -3.35 -8.49 -14.72
CA ASP A 188 -1.94 -8.74 -15.02
C ASP A 188 -1.51 -8.01 -16.29
N GLY A 189 -2.35 -8.01 -17.35
CA GLY A 189 -2.09 -7.21 -18.56
C GLY A 189 -1.98 -5.70 -18.28
N LEU A 190 -2.81 -5.17 -17.38
CA LEU A 190 -2.69 -3.77 -16.96
C LEU A 190 -1.40 -3.50 -16.16
N VAL A 191 -0.95 -4.46 -15.36
CA VAL A 191 0.33 -4.35 -14.61
C VAL A 191 1.52 -4.40 -15.56
N GLU A 192 1.49 -5.24 -16.59
CA GLU A 192 2.53 -5.30 -17.64
C GLU A 192 2.62 -3.97 -18.42
N ALA A 193 1.48 -3.35 -18.75
CA ALA A 193 1.47 -2.03 -19.37
C ALA A 193 2.13 -0.99 -18.44
N LEU A 194 1.77 -0.95 -17.15
CA LEU A 194 2.41 -0.07 -16.17
C LEU A 194 3.91 -0.34 -16.02
N TYR A 195 4.33 -1.60 -16.10
CA TYR A 195 5.75 -1.95 -16.04
C TYR A 195 6.54 -1.34 -17.20
N SER A 196 5.96 -1.35 -18.38
CA SER A 196 6.58 -0.75 -19.57
C SER A 196 6.63 0.78 -19.54
N GLU A 197 5.69 1.43 -18.83
CA GLU A 197 5.60 2.89 -18.71
C GLU A 197 6.46 3.45 -17.57
N ILE A 198 6.69 2.68 -16.48
CA ILE A 198 7.34 3.15 -15.26
C ILE A 198 8.80 2.70 -15.24
N GLU A 199 9.72 3.59 -15.59
CA GLU A 199 11.16 3.30 -15.64
C GLU A 199 11.71 2.80 -14.29
N GLU A 200 11.23 3.35 -13.18
CA GLU A 200 11.60 2.93 -11.83
C GLU A 200 11.28 1.45 -11.57
N ALA A 201 10.18 0.93 -12.15
CA ALA A 201 9.80 -0.47 -11.99
C ALA A 201 10.84 -1.40 -12.63
N SER A 202 11.35 -1.08 -13.82
CA SER A 202 12.38 -1.88 -14.49
C SER A 202 13.70 -1.89 -13.70
N ARG A 203 14.07 -0.78 -13.03
CA ARG A 203 15.23 -0.75 -12.15
C ARG A 203 15.03 -1.60 -10.90
N ILE A 204 13.86 -1.52 -10.26
CA ILE A 204 13.53 -2.32 -9.08
C ILE A 204 13.50 -3.82 -9.41
N ASP A 205 13.07 -4.20 -10.61
CA ASP A 205 13.02 -5.60 -11.06
C ASP A 205 14.41 -6.26 -11.11
N THR A 206 15.47 -5.47 -11.26
CA THR A 206 16.84 -5.98 -11.18
C THR A 206 17.22 -6.48 -9.77
N VAL A 207 16.50 -6.05 -8.73
CA VAL A 207 16.74 -6.47 -7.35
C VAL A 207 16.26 -7.91 -7.16
N PRO A 208 17.11 -8.82 -6.69
CA PRO A 208 16.72 -10.21 -6.46
C PRO A 208 15.46 -10.30 -5.61
N GLY A 209 14.45 -11.07 -6.06
CA GLY A 209 13.20 -11.26 -5.34
C GLY A 209 12.07 -10.32 -5.76
N PHE A 210 12.38 -9.29 -6.51
CA PHE A 210 11.36 -8.52 -7.20
C PHE A 210 11.11 -9.13 -8.59
N ALA A 211 9.90 -8.99 -9.07
CA ALA A 211 9.45 -9.30 -10.42
C ALA A 211 8.38 -8.28 -10.78
N THR A 212 7.92 -8.25 -12.04
CA THR A 212 7.00 -7.24 -12.60
C THR A 212 6.01 -6.67 -11.58
N THR A 213 5.18 -7.53 -10.97
CA THR A 213 4.13 -7.07 -10.04
C THR A 213 4.66 -6.37 -8.80
N LEU A 214 5.70 -6.92 -8.14
CA LEU A 214 6.26 -6.31 -6.92
C LEU A 214 7.07 -5.06 -7.26
N SER A 215 7.71 -5.01 -8.42
CA SER A 215 8.48 -3.87 -8.91
C SER A 215 7.56 -2.69 -9.23
N VAL A 216 6.47 -2.92 -9.97
CA VAL A 216 5.46 -1.89 -10.23
C VAL A 216 4.83 -1.42 -8.92
N LEU A 217 4.45 -2.36 -8.03
CA LEU A 217 3.86 -1.99 -6.75
C LEU A 217 4.81 -1.09 -5.92
N ALA A 218 6.09 -1.47 -5.83
CA ALA A 218 7.08 -0.69 -5.08
C ALA A 218 7.30 0.70 -5.73
N ALA A 219 7.46 0.78 -7.05
CA ALA A 219 7.60 2.05 -7.78
C ALA A 219 6.39 2.97 -7.56
N VAL A 220 5.18 2.44 -7.71
CA VAL A 220 3.92 3.17 -7.51
C VAL A 220 3.76 3.64 -6.05
N GLU A 221 4.15 2.83 -5.06
CA GLU A 221 4.07 3.23 -3.65
C GLU A 221 5.14 4.27 -3.27
N ILE A 222 6.33 4.16 -3.82
CA ILE A 222 7.40 5.15 -3.64
C ILE A 222 7.06 6.46 -4.34
N ALA A 223 6.48 6.39 -5.52
CA ALA A 223 6.21 7.52 -6.43
C ALA A 223 7.49 8.29 -6.79
N ASP A 224 7.80 9.39 -6.12
CA ASP A 224 9.04 10.13 -6.30
C ASP A 224 10.02 9.80 -5.17
N ILE A 225 11.17 9.22 -5.49
CA ILE A 225 12.20 8.87 -4.51
C ILE A 225 12.81 10.11 -3.83
N ARG A 226 12.81 11.26 -4.51
CA ARG A 226 13.39 12.52 -4.03
C ARG A 226 12.63 13.10 -2.83
N ARG A 227 11.40 12.69 -2.60
CA ARG A 227 10.63 13.09 -1.40
C ARG A 227 11.16 12.51 -0.09
N PHE A 228 12.06 11.53 -0.17
CA PHE A 228 12.71 10.94 1.00
C PHE A 228 14.13 11.47 1.10
N ALA A 229 14.50 12.12 2.20
CA ALA A 229 15.85 12.64 2.43
C ALA A 229 16.91 11.51 2.53
N GLY A 230 16.49 10.27 2.83
CA GLY A 230 17.38 9.13 2.87
C GLY A 230 16.64 7.80 3.07
N PRO A 231 17.37 6.68 3.08
CA PRO A 231 16.78 5.35 3.25
C PRO A 231 15.96 5.21 4.55
N ALA A 232 16.34 5.91 5.61
CA ALA A 232 15.64 5.85 6.90
C ALA A 232 14.18 6.31 6.81
N GLN A 233 13.91 7.39 6.04
CA GLN A 233 12.55 7.87 5.81
C GLN A 233 11.74 6.87 4.98
N LEU A 234 12.37 6.21 4.00
CA LEU A 234 11.70 5.16 3.22
C LEU A 234 11.37 3.94 4.10
N HIS A 235 12.24 3.57 5.05
CA HIS A 235 11.95 2.51 6.02
C HIS A 235 10.78 2.89 6.93
N ALA A 236 10.75 4.13 7.43
CA ALA A 236 9.64 4.65 8.23
C ALA A 236 8.33 4.68 7.43
N TYR A 237 8.39 5.15 6.18
CA TYR A 237 7.26 5.16 5.27
C TYR A 237 6.72 3.76 4.96
N ALA A 238 7.55 2.73 4.90
CA ALA A 238 7.11 1.33 4.79
C ALA A 238 6.64 0.76 6.15
N GLY A 239 6.90 1.46 7.26
CA GLY A 239 6.55 1.03 8.61
C GLY A 239 7.30 -0.23 9.07
N VAL A 240 8.55 -0.42 8.60
CA VAL A 240 9.44 -1.54 8.98
C VAL A 240 10.49 -1.13 10.01
N VAL A 241 10.35 0.05 10.59
CA VAL A 241 11.18 0.51 11.73
C VAL A 241 10.56 0.06 13.04
N PRO A 242 11.38 -0.24 14.08
CA PRO A 242 10.85 -0.58 15.39
C PRO A 242 10.18 0.64 16.04
N SER A 243 9.13 0.41 16.80
CA SER A 243 8.65 1.42 17.74
C SER A 243 9.70 1.59 18.86
N THR A 244 9.96 2.85 19.23
CA THR A 244 10.91 3.17 20.28
C THR A 244 10.18 3.86 21.41
N TYR A 245 10.33 3.34 22.60
CA TYR A 245 9.85 3.95 23.83
C TYR A 245 11.10 4.37 24.63
N ALA A 246 11.30 5.67 24.75
CA ALA A 246 12.35 6.24 25.56
C ALA A 246 11.74 6.99 26.75
N SER A 247 12.11 6.64 27.96
CA SER A 247 11.78 7.38 29.17
C SER A 247 13.04 7.47 30.03
N GLY A 248 13.57 8.69 30.18
CA GLY A 248 14.85 8.90 30.84
C GLY A 248 15.98 8.19 30.12
N GLU A 249 16.82 7.45 30.85
CA GLU A 249 17.98 6.73 30.30
C GLU A 249 17.61 5.36 29.65
N LYS A 250 16.36 4.90 29.77
CA LYS A 250 15.95 3.58 29.28
C LYS A 250 15.29 3.70 27.90
N THR A 251 15.90 3.06 26.90
CA THR A 251 15.33 2.93 25.57
C THR A 251 14.92 1.47 25.33
N ALA A 252 13.64 1.24 25.09
CA ALA A 252 13.09 -0.06 24.71
C ALA A 252 12.60 -0.04 23.26
N HIS A 253 12.94 -1.08 22.49
CA HIS A 253 12.47 -1.26 21.12
C HIS A 253 11.35 -2.30 21.10
N GLY A 254 10.19 -1.89 20.61
CA GLY A 254 9.02 -2.76 20.41
C GLY A 254 8.97 -3.40 19.02
N HIS A 255 7.77 -3.83 18.64
CA HIS A 255 7.48 -4.32 17.28
C HIS A 255 7.64 -3.21 16.25
N ILE A 256 7.62 -3.58 14.95
CA ILE A 256 7.61 -2.59 13.87
C ILE A 256 6.38 -1.68 13.98
N THR A 257 6.55 -0.41 13.63
CA THR A 257 5.48 0.61 13.77
C THR A 257 4.23 0.29 12.96
N LYS A 258 4.40 -0.38 11.81
CA LYS A 258 3.34 -0.62 10.80
C LYS A 258 2.65 0.66 10.31
N GLN A 259 3.15 1.83 10.68
CA GLN A 259 2.69 3.13 10.16
C GLN A 259 3.17 3.32 8.72
N GLY A 260 2.41 4.10 7.92
CA GLY A 260 2.74 4.36 6.52
C GLY A 260 2.22 3.29 5.54
N SER A 261 2.92 3.08 4.41
CA SER A 261 2.41 2.23 3.32
C SER A 261 2.44 0.74 3.65
N ALA A 262 1.26 0.17 3.93
CA ALA A 262 1.10 -1.27 4.11
C ALA A 262 1.42 -2.06 2.82
N TRP A 263 1.24 -1.45 1.65
CA TRP A 263 1.51 -2.07 0.37
C TRP A 263 3.00 -2.16 0.05
N LEU A 264 3.76 -1.10 0.31
CA LEU A 264 5.22 -1.14 0.18
C LEU A 264 5.82 -2.13 1.17
N ARG A 265 5.34 -2.13 2.42
CA ARG A 265 5.73 -3.11 3.43
C ARG A 265 5.47 -4.55 2.98
N TRP A 266 4.27 -4.82 2.45
CA TRP A 266 3.94 -6.13 1.91
C TRP A 266 4.87 -6.51 0.76
N ALA A 267 5.08 -5.64 -0.22
CA ALA A 267 5.95 -5.92 -1.37
C ALA A 267 7.37 -6.32 -0.95
N VAL A 268 7.99 -5.55 -0.05
CA VAL A 268 9.36 -5.84 0.38
C VAL A 268 9.46 -7.08 1.26
N LEU A 269 8.44 -7.39 2.06
CA LEU A 269 8.41 -8.61 2.86
C LEU A 269 8.21 -9.87 2.01
N GLU A 270 7.42 -9.79 0.94
CA GLU A 270 7.28 -10.89 -0.03
C GLU A 270 8.58 -11.15 -0.80
N ALA A 271 9.31 -10.10 -1.14
CA ALA A 271 10.58 -10.20 -1.84
C ALA A 271 11.71 -10.86 -1.01
N VAL A 272 11.60 -10.92 0.33
CA VAL A 272 12.70 -11.39 1.21
C VAL A 272 13.15 -12.82 0.88
N TYR A 273 12.22 -13.77 0.86
CA TYR A 273 12.59 -15.18 0.65
C TYR A 273 13.18 -15.46 -0.74
N PRO A 274 12.61 -14.95 -1.83
CA PRO A 274 13.25 -15.04 -3.14
C PRO A 274 14.62 -14.34 -3.18
N SER A 275 14.78 -13.19 -2.49
CA SER A 275 16.05 -12.46 -2.44
C SER A 275 17.15 -13.26 -1.77
N ILE A 276 16.91 -13.84 -0.60
CA ILE A 276 17.92 -14.64 0.12
C ILE A 276 18.27 -15.95 -0.59
N LYS A 277 17.42 -16.43 -1.51
CA LYS A 277 17.74 -17.57 -2.38
C LYS A 277 18.73 -17.18 -3.46
N LYS A 278 18.66 -15.97 -3.98
CA LYS A 278 19.43 -15.49 -5.14
C LYS A 278 20.68 -14.69 -4.76
N ASP A 279 20.70 -14.04 -3.60
CA ASP A 279 21.81 -13.19 -3.14
C ASP A 279 22.45 -13.74 -1.86
N LEU A 280 23.77 -14.05 -1.93
CA LEU A 280 24.54 -14.62 -0.84
C LEU A 280 24.65 -13.66 0.35
N GLY A 281 24.85 -12.38 0.10
CA GLY A 281 24.98 -11.38 1.19
C GLY A 281 23.70 -11.22 2.00
N LEU A 282 22.54 -11.19 1.32
CA LEU A 282 21.22 -11.16 1.97
C LEU A 282 20.95 -12.47 2.74
N ARG A 283 21.37 -13.61 2.20
CA ARG A 283 21.27 -14.91 2.86
C ARG A 283 22.07 -14.94 4.16
N ILE A 284 23.33 -14.53 4.12
CA ILE A 284 24.21 -14.47 5.31
C ILE A 284 23.61 -13.54 6.36
N LEU A 285 23.12 -12.36 5.96
CA LEU A 285 22.45 -11.43 6.86
C LEU A 285 21.23 -12.08 7.53
N TYR A 286 20.37 -12.73 6.73
CA TYR A 286 19.18 -13.41 7.24
C TYR A 286 19.53 -14.50 8.24
N GLN A 287 20.45 -15.42 7.90
CA GLN A 287 20.82 -16.55 8.74
C GLN A 287 21.44 -16.10 10.07
N ARG A 288 22.35 -15.12 10.02
CA ARG A 288 22.97 -14.53 11.23
C ARG A 288 21.94 -13.96 12.18
N LEU A 289 20.95 -13.22 11.65
CA LEU A 289 19.92 -12.59 12.48
C LEU A 289 18.85 -13.59 12.92
N ALA A 290 18.48 -14.55 12.09
CA ALA A 290 17.50 -15.58 12.42
C ALA A 290 17.97 -16.44 13.61
N LYS A 291 19.27 -16.79 13.65
CA LYS A 291 19.88 -17.53 14.76
C LYS A 291 19.84 -16.75 16.08
N ARG A 292 19.99 -15.41 16.05
CA ARG A 292 20.08 -14.58 17.27
C ARG A 292 18.74 -14.04 17.75
N LYS A 293 17.85 -13.64 16.81
CA LYS A 293 16.64 -12.85 17.09
C LYS A 293 15.36 -13.45 16.51
N GLY A 294 15.47 -14.63 15.91
CA GLY A 294 14.35 -15.33 15.27
C GLY A 294 14.06 -14.90 13.84
N PRO A 295 13.30 -15.73 13.09
CA PRO A 295 13.09 -15.58 11.65
C PRO A 295 12.31 -14.32 11.28
N ASN A 296 11.34 -13.89 12.08
CA ASN A 296 10.54 -12.70 11.78
C ASN A 296 11.36 -11.41 11.86
N VAL A 297 12.22 -11.28 12.86
CA VAL A 297 13.14 -10.14 13.00
C VAL A 297 14.15 -10.12 11.86
N ALA A 298 14.69 -11.28 11.49
CA ALA A 298 15.59 -11.42 10.35
C ALA A 298 14.89 -11.03 9.03
N LYS A 299 13.64 -11.46 8.82
CA LYS A 299 12.84 -11.09 7.65
C LYS A 299 12.69 -9.57 7.52
N VAL A 300 12.35 -8.88 8.60
CA VAL A 300 12.21 -7.42 8.62
C VAL A 300 13.56 -6.71 8.38
N ALA A 301 14.66 -7.22 8.94
CA ALA A 301 15.98 -6.64 8.72
C ALA A 301 16.42 -6.74 7.25
N VAL A 302 16.17 -7.88 6.60
CA VAL A 302 16.42 -8.04 5.15
C VAL A 302 15.50 -7.12 4.34
N ALA A 303 14.21 -7.00 4.69
CA ALA A 303 13.28 -6.07 4.04
C ALA A 303 13.79 -4.61 4.11
N ARG A 304 14.30 -4.16 5.27
CA ARG A 304 14.95 -2.85 5.40
C ARG A 304 16.18 -2.72 4.50
N ARG A 305 16.97 -3.78 4.37
CA ARG A 305 18.12 -3.78 3.48
C ARG A 305 17.69 -3.67 2.01
N LEU A 306 16.64 -4.37 1.61
CA LEU A 306 16.05 -4.27 0.27
C LEU A 306 15.57 -2.82 -0.02
N LEU A 307 14.90 -2.17 0.94
CA LEU A 307 14.51 -0.76 0.80
C LEU A 307 15.71 0.18 0.65
N THR A 308 16.82 -0.06 1.38
CA THR A 308 18.06 0.71 1.21
C THR A 308 18.64 0.52 -0.19
N ILE A 309 18.61 -0.68 -0.73
CA ILE A 309 19.06 -0.99 -2.09
C ILE A 309 18.17 -0.26 -3.11
N ILE A 310 16.85 -0.39 -2.97
CA ILE A 310 15.89 0.29 -3.85
C ILE A 310 16.07 1.80 -3.81
N TYR A 311 16.24 2.39 -2.62
CA TYR A 311 16.49 3.82 -2.47
C TYR A 311 17.71 4.26 -3.30
N ARG A 312 18.83 3.56 -3.17
CA ARG A 312 20.08 3.87 -3.90
C ARG A 312 19.92 3.67 -5.41
N ILE A 313 19.30 2.56 -5.85
CA ILE A 313 19.06 2.28 -7.27
C ILE A 313 18.25 3.41 -7.91
N LEU A 314 17.19 3.86 -7.24
CA LEU A 314 16.33 4.91 -7.77
C LEU A 314 17.00 6.29 -7.73
N THR A 315 17.74 6.61 -6.67
CA THR A 315 18.44 7.89 -6.52
C THR A 315 19.60 8.01 -7.50
N GLU A 316 20.38 6.95 -7.67
CA GLU A 316 21.56 6.90 -8.54
C GLU A 316 21.22 6.46 -9.98
N ARG A 317 19.94 6.19 -10.27
CA ARG A 317 19.43 5.75 -11.58
C ARG A 317 20.20 4.57 -12.17
N ARG A 318 20.51 3.59 -11.36
CA ARG A 318 21.28 2.41 -11.74
C ARG A 318 20.54 1.10 -11.53
N VAL A 319 21.12 -0.01 -11.98
CA VAL A 319 20.64 -1.38 -11.76
C VAL A 319 21.28 -1.99 -10.53
N TYR A 320 20.70 -3.07 -10.01
CA TYR A 320 21.27 -3.83 -8.92
C TYR A 320 22.55 -4.56 -9.37
N LEU A 321 23.60 -4.47 -8.52
CA LEU A 321 24.84 -5.22 -8.68
C LEU A 321 25.07 -6.09 -7.44
N PRO A 322 25.38 -7.40 -7.61
CA PRO A 322 25.74 -8.28 -6.49
C PRO A 322 26.91 -7.71 -5.69
N GLY A 323 26.86 -7.80 -4.38
CA GLY A 323 27.90 -7.22 -3.51
C GLY A 323 27.60 -5.81 -2.97
N PHE A 324 26.49 -5.19 -3.36
CA PHE A 324 26.00 -3.89 -2.87
C PHE A 324 25.89 -3.79 -1.33
N VAL A 325 26.00 -4.92 -0.65
CA VAL A 325 25.84 -5.08 0.79
C VAL A 325 27.09 -4.68 1.58
N LYS A 326 28.27 -4.58 0.94
CA LYS A 326 29.55 -4.44 1.67
C LYS A 326 29.91 -3.02 2.13
N SER A 327 29.23 -1.96 1.72
CA SER A 327 29.72 -0.59 1.92
C SER A 327 28.89 0.30 2.84
N SER A 328 28.29 -0.23 3.91
CA SER A 328 27.70 0.63 4.95
C SER A 328 27.60 -0.10 6.28
N ALA A 329 28.77 -0.46 6.81
CA ALA A 329 29.01 -0.68 8.23
C ALA A 329 30.07 0.36 8.64
N ALA A 330 29.63 1.56 8.92
CA ALA A 330 30.31 2.56 9.72
C ALA A 330 29.22 3.29 10.52
#